data_bd3adf73c4b084ea5438a1166d863cfd
#
_entry.id   bd3adf73c4b084ea5438a1166d863cfd
#
_cell.length_a   1.000
_cell.length_b   1.000
_cell.length_c   1.000
_cell.angle_alpha   90.00
_cell.angle_beta   90.00
_cell.angle_gamma   90.00
#
_symmetry.space_group_name_H-M   'P 1'
#
loop_
_entity.id
_entity.type
_entity.pdbx_description
1 polymer ?
#
loop_
_entity_poly.entity_id
_entity_poly.type
_entity_poly.pdbx_seq_one_letter_code
_entity_poly.pdbx_strand_id
1 'polypeptide(L)'
;MFDFSQVVDRHGTWCTQWDYVADRFGTADLLPFTISDMDFATAPCILEALNQRLAHGVLGYSRWKNEAFLGAIAHWFARRHNTRIDTGSLVYGPSVIYMVSQLIRQWSSVGDGVVLHTPAYDAFYKAIEGNQRHVVPVALEQRNGHWHCDMEKLDAALARPESKILLLCSPHNPTGKVWTREELEAMAERCQRHGVRVISDEIHMDMVWGEQPHIPWSNVARDNWALFTSGSKSFNIPALTGAYGMIEDADSRDTYLNALKGRDGLSSPAVLALTAHIAAYEQGEPWLDALRAYLRDNLRYIADTLNDAFPELNWPVPQSTYLAWIDLRILNVDDNALQNALIQQEKIAIMPGFTYGDEGRGFVRLNAGCPRSKLEKGVNGLINAIRSVR
;
A
#
# COMPACT_ATOMS: atom_id res chain seq x y z
N MET A 1 -17.37 5.55 -20.90
CA MET A 1 -16.74 6.44 -19.90
C MET A 1 -17.06 5.86 -18.54
N PHE A 2 -16.08 5.68 -17.67
CA PHE A 2 -16.30 5.15 -16.32
C PHE A 2 -16.79 6.25 -15.38
N ASP A 3 -17.79 5.95 -14.55
CA ASP A 3 -18.37 6.92 -13.62
C ASP A 3 -17.95 6.58 -12.17
N PHE A 4 -17.13 7.42 -11.59
CA PHE A 4 -16.67 7.32 -10.19
C PHE A 4 -17.43 8.27 -9.25
N SER A 5 -18.47 8.94 -9.74
CA SER A 5 -19.30 9.83 -8.92
C SER A 5 -20.41 9.10 -8.15
N GLN A 6 -20.71 7.87 -8.54
CA GLN A 6 -21.76 7.06 -7.91
C GLN A 6 -21.38 6.69 -6.47
N VAL A 7 -22.28 6.98 -5.55
CA VAL A 7 -22.15 6.53 -4.16
C VAL A 7 -22.66 5.10 -4.06
N VAL A 8 -21.78 4.17 -3.70
CA VAL A 8 -22.13 2.78 -3.44
C VAL A 8 -22.33 2.60 -1.95
N ASP A 9 -23.52 2.17 -1.53
CA ASP A 9 -23.76 1.81 -0.13
C ASP A 9 -23.03 0.51 0.20
N ARG A 10 -22.16 0.56 1.19
CA ARG A 10 -21.34 -0.57 1.63
C ARG A 10 -21.76 -1.13 3.00
N HIS A 11 -22.85 -0.65 3.58
CA HIS A 11 -23.39 -1.21 4.81
C HIS A 11 -23.97 -2.61 4.55
N GLY A 12 -23.82 -3.49 5.53
CA GLY A 12 -24.28 -4.87 5.45
C GLY A 12 -23.51 -5.77 4.50
N THR A 13 -22.32 -5.33 4.07
CA THR A 13 -21.42 -6.10 3.18
C THR A 13 -20.23 -6.72 3.92
N TRP A 14 -20.21 -6.67 5.23
CA TRP A 14 -19.11 -7.05 6.12
C TRP A 14 -17.83 -6.24 5.84
N CYS A 15 -18.02 -5.02 5.39
CA CYS A 15 -16.92 -4.13 5.06
C CYS A 15 -16.23 -3.60 6.34
N THR A 16 -14.95 -3.88 6.48
CA THR A 16 -14.17 -3.45 7.64
C THR A 16 -14.24 -1.94 7.85
N GLN A 17 -14.22 -1.17 6.76
CA GLN A 17 -14.24 0.29 6.82
C GLN A 17 -15.60 0.86 7.27
N TRP A 18 -16.70 0.22 6.86
CA TRP A 18 -18.06 0.72 7.10
C TRP A 18 -18.76 -0.01 8.25
N ASP A 19 -18.88 -1.34 8.18
CA ASP A 19 -19.66 -2.12 9.15
C ASP A 19 -18.91 -2.29 10.48
N TYR A 20 -17.58 -2.22 10.48
CA TYR A 20 -16.73 -2.42 11.67
C TYR A 20 -15.94 -1.17 12.07
N VAL A 21 -16.37 0.02 11.64
CA VAL A 21 -15.72 1.29 12.02
C VAL A 21 -15.68 1.48 13.55
N ALA A 22 -16.68 0.98 14.26
CA ALA A 22 -16.79 1.05 15.72
C ALA A 22 -15.64 0.32 16.45
N ASP A 23 -15.08 -0.75 15.88
CA ASP A 23 -14.00 -1.52 16.51
C ASP A 23 -12.75 -0.65 16.77
N ARG A 24 -12.53 0.34 15.93
CA ARG A 24 -11.38 1.25 16.05
C ARG A 24 -11.75 2.61 16.65
N PHE A 25 -12.92 3.13 16.34
CA PHE A 25 -13.33 4.49 16.68
C PHE A 25 -14.39 4.57 17.80
N GLY A 26 -14.85 3.42 18.31
CA GLY A 26 -15.77 3.34 19.46
C GLY A 26 -17.22 3.65 19.17
N THR A 27 -17.58 4.02 17.92
CA THR A 27 -18.95 4.27 17.49
C THR A 27 -19.16 3.90 16.03
N ALA A 28 -20.35 3.41 15.69
CA ALA A 28 -20.69 2.96 14.33
C ALA A 28 -21.20 4.10 13.43
N ASP A 29 -21.67 5.21 14.01
CA ASP A 29 -22.23 6.34 13.25
C ASP A 29 -21.14 7.30 12.82
N LEU A 30 -20.27 6.82 11.90
CA LEU A 30 -19.15 7.60 11.34
C LEU A 30 -19.07 7.43 9.83
N LEU A 31 -18.75 8.51 9.14
CA LEU A 31 -18.37 8.47 7.73
C LEU A 31 -16.87 8.13 7.61
N PRO A 32 -16.49 6.96 7.10
CA PRO A 32 -15.11 6.49 7.18
C PRO A 32 -14.24 6.93 6.00
N PHE A 33 -12.98 7.32 6.31
CA PHE A 33 -11.89 7.60 5.37
C PHE A 33 -10.61 6.93 5.85
N THR A 34 -10.67 5.65 6.21
CA THR A 34 -9.69 5.02 7.11
C THR A 34 -8.71 4.09 6.41
N ILE A 35 -9.13 2.86 6.11
CA ILE A 35 -8.26 1.84 5.51
C ILE A 35 -8.19 1.99 3.99
N SER A 36 -7.29 1.24 3.36
CA SER A 36 -6.89 1.49 1.97
C SER A 36 -7.63 0.65 0.93
N ASP A 37 -8.91 0.36 1.13
CA ASP A 37 -9.84 0.01 0.06
C ASP A 37 -10.64 1.25 -0.37
N MET A 38 -11.28 1.20 -1.53
CA MET A 38 -11.98 2.34 -2.11
C MET A 38 -13.48 2.11 -2.15
N ASP A 39 -14.27 3.18 -2.23
CA ASP A 39 -15.74 3.13 -2.34
C ASP A 39 -16.21 3.11 -3.81
N PHE A 40 -15.43 2.50 -4.69
CA PHE A 40 -15.78 2.31 -6.09
C PHE A 40 -16.00 0.84 -6.41
N ALA A 41 -16.97 0.54 -7.26
CA ALA A 41 -17.03 -0.77 -7.89
C ALA A 41 -15.73 -1.03 -8.65
N THR A 42 -15.25 -2.28 -8.64
CA THR A 42 -14.08 -2.67 -9.43
C THR A 42 -14.36 -2.59 -10.94
N ALA A 43 -13.30 -2.75 -11.75
CA ALA A 43 -13.42 -2.65 -13.20
C ALA A 43 -14.48 -3.61 -13.78
N PRO A 44 -15.31 -3.16 -14.74
CA PRO A 44 -16.36 -4.01 -15.32
C PRO A 44 -15.83 -5.33 -15.90
N CYS A 45 -14.65 -5.33 -16.52
CA CYS A 45 -14.02 -6.53 -17.06
C CYS A 45 -13.72 -7.58 -15.97
N ILE A 46 -13.40 -7.14 -14.77
CA ILE A 46 -13.19 -8.04 -13.62
C ILE A 46 -14.52 -8.66 -13.20
N LEU A 47 -15.57 -7.85 -13.04
CA LEU A 47 -16.90 -8.35 -12.66
C LEU A 47 -17.43 -9.32 -13.69
N GLU A 48 -17.26 -9.05 -14.98
CA GLU A 48 -17.66 -9.94 -16.05
C GLU A 48 -16.93 -11.28 -16.00
N ALA A 49 -15.60 -11.26 -15.86
CA ALA A 49 -14.78 -12.45 -15.75
C ALA A 49 -15.16 -13.30 -14.52
N LEU A 50 -15.43 -12.66 -13.39
CA LEU A 50 -15.88 -13.33 -12.16
C LEU A 50 -17.25 -13.98 -12.36
N ASN A 51 -18.20 -13.28 -12.99
CA ASN A 51 -19.53 -13.82 -13.28
C ASN A 51 -19.48 -15.03 -14.22
N GLN A 52 -18.66 -14.96 -15.27
CA GLN A 52 -18.42 -16.10 -16.18
C GLN A 52 -17.82 -17.29 -15.42
N ARG A 53 -16.84 -17.03 -14.53
CA ARG A 53 -16.23 -18.10 -13.73
C ARG A 53 -17.21 -18.73 -12.75
N LEU A 54 -18.07 -17.93 -12.12
CA LEU A 54 -19.14 -18.41 -11.23
C LEU A 54 -20.21 -19.21 -11.98
N ALA A 55 -20.59 -18.78 -13.19
CA ALA A 55 -21.58 -19.46 -14.04
C ALA A 55 -21.13 -20.88 -14.43
N HIS A 56 -19.82 -21.18 -14.43
CA HIS A 56 -19.31 -22.54 -14.63
C HIS A 56 -19.76 -23.50 -13.51
N GLY A 57 -19.98 -23.02 -12.29
CA GLY A 57 -20.56 -23.76 -11.17
C GLY A 57 -19.60 -24.69 -10.41
N VAL A 58 -18.44 -25.05 -10.96
CA VAL A 58 -17.45 -25.91 -10.28
C VAL A 58 -16.30 -25.06 -9.78
N LEU A 59 -16.16 -24.92 -8.44
CA LEU A 59 -15.12 -24.15 -7.75
C LEU A 59 -14.10 -25.11 -7.13
N GLY A 60 -13.42 -25.89 -7.96
CA GLY A 60 -12.38 -26.82 -7.54
C GLY A 60 -11.03 -26.17 -7.29
N TYR A 61 -10.06 -26.98 -6.88
CA TYR A 61 -8.68 -26.51 -6.67
C TYR A 61 -8.09 -25.90 -7.95
N SER A 62 -7.34 -24.82 -7.81
CA SER A 62 -6.67 -24.13 -8.91
C SER A 62 -5.17 -24.04 -8.68
N ARG A 63 -4.44 -23.67 -9.74
CA ARG A 63 -3.00 -23.45 -9.70
C ARG A 63 -2.64 -22.05 -10.20
N TRP A 64 -1.81 -21.35 -9.43
CA TRP A 64 -1.31 -20.03 -9.84
C TRP A 64 -0.25 -20.12 -10.94
N LYS A 65 0.54 -21.20 -10.98
CA LYS A 65 1.57 -21.43 -12.01
C LYS A 65 0.93 -21.95 -13.30
N ASN A 66 0.22 -21.05 -13.99
CA ASN A 66 -0.40 -21.30 -15.28
C ASN A 66 -0.06 -20.15 -16.25
N GLU A 67 -0.09 -20.42 -17.54
CA GLU A 67 0.33 -19.49 -18.58
C GLU A 67 -0.47 -18.17 -18.57
N ALA A 68 -1.78 -18.24 -18.33
CA ALA A 68 -2.64 -17.05 -18.34
C ALA A 68 -2.26 -16.08 -17.21
N PHE A 69 -2.10 -16.57 -15.99
CA PHE A 69 -1.75 -15.73 -14.84
C PHE A 69 -0.33 -15.18 -14.96
N LEU A 70 0.65 -16.05 -15.27
CA LEU A 70 2.05 -15.64 -15.42
C LEU A 70 2.22 -14.66 -16.60
N GLY A 71 1.55 -14.94 -17.73
CA GLY A 71 1.58 -14.08 -18.92
C GLY A 71 0.95 -12.71 -18.67
N ALA A 72 -0.22 -12.65 -17.98
CA ALA A 72 -0.88 -11.39 -17.64
C ALA A 72 0.03 -10.50 -16.78
N ILE A 73 0.70 -11.08 -15.77
CA ILE A 73 1.68 -10.35 -14.93
C ILE A 73 2.85 -9.84 -15.79
N ALA A 74 3.47 -10.71 -16.61
CA ALA A 74 4.62 -10.32 -17.42
C ALA A 74 4.27 -9.19 -18.41
N HIS A 75 3.12 -9.27 -19.05
CA HIS A 75 2.63 -8.23 -19.96
C HIS A 75 2.35 -6.92 -19.22
N TRP A 76 1.78 -6.98 -18.00
CA TRP A 76 1.52 -5.80 -17.17
C TRP A 76 2.80 -5.05 -16.83
N PHE A 77 3.80 -5.76 -16.31
CA PHE A 77 5.10 -5.17 -15.99
C PHE A 77 5.78 -4.56 -17.22
N ALA A 78 5.72 -5.25 -18.37
CA ALA A 78 6.30 -4.73 -19.60
C ALA A 78 5.61 -3.45 -20.08
N ARG A 79 4.28 -3.41 -20.09
CA ARG A 79 3.52 -2.24 -20.58
C ARG A 79 3.54 -1.06 -19.63
N ARG A 80 3.31 -1.32 -18.33
CA ARG A 80 3.10 -0.23 -17.34
C ARG A 80 4.39 0.26 -16.72
N HIS A 81 5.37 -0.61 -16.57
CA HIS A 81 6.58 -0.31 -15.81
C HIS A 81 7.85 -0.46 -16.63
N ASN A 82 7.72 -0.69 -17.95
CA ASN A 82 8.86 -0.92 -18.86
C ASN A 82 9.87 -1.94 -18.28
N THR A 83 9.34 -3.02 -17.70
CA THR A 83 10.11 -4.02 -16.97
C THR A 83 9.86 -5.40 -17.53
N ARG A 84 10.92 -6.06 -17.95
CA ARG A 84 10.87 -7.47 -18.35
C ARG A 84 11.14 -8.33 -17.12
N ILE A 85 10.20 -9.20 -16.78
CA ILE A 85 10.33 -10.12 -15.65
C ILE A 85 10.59 -11.55 -16.13
N ASP A 86 11.35 -12.31 -15.35
CA ASP A 86 11.46 -13.76 -15.49
C ASP A 86 10.28 -14.43 -14.78
N THR A 87 9.37 -15.03 -15.53
CA THR A 87 8.20 -15.73 -14.97
C THR A 87 8.59 -16.94 -14.12
N GLY A 88 9.81 -17.47 -14.28
CA GLY A 88 10.37 -18.53 -13.43
C GLY A 88 10.67 -18.07 -12.01
N SER A 89 10.88 -16.77 -11.79
CA SER A 89 11.10 -16.19 -10.48
C SER A 89 9.82 -15.86 -9.71
N LEU A 90 8.65 -15.95 -10.38
CA LEU A 90 7.36 -15.61 -9.77
C LEU A 90 6.97 -16.61 -8.68
N VAL A 91 6.38 -16.07 -7.63
CA VAL A 91 5.75 -16.79 -6.53
C VAL A 91 4.38 -16.19 -6.24
N TYR A 92 3.51 -16.97 -5.62
CA TYR A 92 2.18 -16.58 -5.18
C TYR A 92 2.10 -16.57 -3.66
N GLY A 93 1.19 -15.77 -3.12
CA GLY A 93 0.77 -15.79 -1.73
C GLY A 93 -0.63 -15.22 -1.55
N PRO A 94 -1.28 -15.46 -0.41
CA PRO A 94 -2.63 -14.94 -0.15
C PRO A 94 -2.67 -13.42 0.03
N SER A 95 -1.57 -12.82 0.48
CA SER A 95 -1.41 -11.37 0.62
C SER A 95 0.06 -10.98 0.60
N VAL A 96 0.36 -9.72 0.29
CA VAL A 96 1.73 -9.18 0.34
C VAL A 96 2.30 -9.30 1.76
N ILE A 97 1.52 -8.98 2.79
CA ILE A 97 1.98 -9.07 4.19
C ILE A 97 2.33 -10.50 4.59
N TYR A 98 1.56 -11.51 4.11
CA TYR A 98 1.94 -12.91 4.32
C TYR A 98 3.30 -13.22 3.67
N MET A 99 3.52 -12.78 2.43
CA MET A 99 4.77 -13.02 1.71
C MET A 99 5.96 -12.33 2.40
N VAL A 100 5.78 -11.09 2.84
CA VAL A 100 6.75 -10.34 3.67
C VAL A 100 7.07 -11.11 4.96
N SER A 101 6.05 -11.53 5.70
CA SER A 101 6.20 -12.29 6.96
C SER A 101 6.97 -13.60 6.75
N GLN A 102 6.72 -14.29 5.64
CA GLN A 102 7.46 -15.51 5.27
C GLN A 102 8.96 -15.25 5.08
N LEU A 103 9.32 -14.20 4.32
CA LEU A 103 10.72 -13.90 4.08
C LEU A 103 11.42 -13.31 5.30
N ILE A 104 10.71 -12.57 6.17
CA ILE A 104 11.26 -12.15 7.46
C ILE A 104 11.73 -13.39 8.27
N ARG A 105 10.90 -14.44 8.34
CA ARG A 105 11.27 -15.68 9.01
C ARG A 105 12.41 -16.44 8.34
N GLN A 106 12.45 -16.42 7.02
CA GLN A 106 13.43 -17.16 6.24
C GLN A 106 14.79 -16.48 6.21
N TRP A 107 14.82 -15.15 6.15
CA TRP A 107 16.04 -14.38 5.93
C TRP A 107 16.66 -13.79 7.19
N SER A 108 16.04 -14.04 8.34
CA SER A 108 16.53 -13.58 9.64
C SER A 108 16.25 -14.58 10.74
N SER A 109 16.87 -14.39 11.88
CA SER A 109 16.66 -15.15 13.13
C SER A 109 15.84 -14.33 14.12
N VAL A 110 15.28 -15.01 15.13
CA VAL A 110 14.64 -14.33 16.27
C VAL A 110 15.62 -13.34 16.89
N GLY A 111 15.17 -12.12 17.14
CA GLY A 111 15.99 -11.04 17.69
C GLY A 111 16.75 -10.19 16.66
N ASP A 112 16.76 -10.59 15.37
CA ASP A 112 17.37 -9.78 14.32
C ASP A 112 16.53 -8.54 14.01
N GLY A 113 17.17 -7.53 13.40
CA GLY A 113 16.59 -6.27 13.00
C GLY A 113 16.10 -6.25 11.55
N VAL A 114 14.97 -5.60 11.35
CA VAL A 114 14.45 -5.24 10.03
C VAL A 114 14.49 -3.73 9.91
N VAL A 115 15.27 -3.22 8.96
CA VAL A 115 15.36 -1.79 8.67
C VAL A 115 14.08 -1.35 7.97
N LEU A 116 13.47 -0.27 8.45
CA LEU A 116 12.19 0.23 7.97
C LEU A 116 12.20 1.75 7.92
N HIS A 117 11.80 2.33 6.79
CA HIS A 117 11.57 3.77 6.70
C HIS A 117 10.30 4.15 7.46
N THR A 118 10.42 5.11 8.37
CA THR A 118 9.30 5.58 9.20
C THR A 118 8.91 7.03 8.86
N PRO A 119 7.62 7.44 9.00
CA PRO A 119 6.47 6.63 9.42
C PRO A 119 6.21 5.50 8.43
N ALA A 120 5.61 4.39 8.87
CA ALA A 120 5.42 3.22 8.04
C ALA A 120 4.01 2.62 8.17
N TYR A 121 3.61 1.82 7.20
CA TYR A 121 2.38 1.07 7.28
C TYR A 121 2.34 0.18 8.53
N ASP A 122 1.27 0.29 9.33
CA ASP A 122 1.16 -0.35 10.65
C ASP A 122 1.28 -1.88 10.62
N ALA A 123 0.89 -2.52 9.52
CA ALA A 123 1.05 -3.96 9.36
C ALA A 123 2.52 -4.39 9.25
N PHE A 124 3.45 -3.51 8.87
CA PHE A 124 4.88 -3.85 8.85
C PHE A 124 5.43 -4.02 10.26
N TYR A 125 5.09 -3.12 11.19
CA TYR A 125 5.45 -3.26 12.59
C TYR A 125 4.93 -4.59 13.15
N LYS A 126 3.65 -4.89 12.92
CA LYS A 126 3.03 -6.14 13.37
C LYS A 126 3.66 -7.38 12.75
N ALA A 127 4.03 -7.35 11.46
CA ALA A 127 4.70 -8.45 10.80
C ALA A 127 6.12 -8.67 11.33
N ILE A 128 6.86 -7.61 11.62
CA ILE A 128 8.22 -7.69 12.17
C ILE A 128 8.18 -8.22 13.61
N GLU A 129 7.40 -7.57 14.48
CA GLU A 129 7.30 -7.90 15.90
C GLU A 129 6.62 -9.24 16.15
N GLY A 130 5.55 -9.54 15.39
CA GLY A 130 4.84 -10.83 15.46
C GLY A 130 5.70 -12.03 15.04
N ASN A 131 6.75 -11.79 14.27
CA ASN A 131 7.78 -12.80 13.99
C ASN A 131 8.99 -12.72 14.96
N GLN A 132 8.90 -11.96 16.05
CA GLN A 132 9.94 -11.82 17.06
C GLN A 132 11.25 -11.19 16.50
N ARG A 133 11.12 -10.28 15.54
CA ARG A 133 12.18 -9.40 15.08
C ARG A 133 11.89 -7.99 15.61
N HIS A 134 12.87 -7.10 15.53
CA HIS A 134 12.66 -5.72 15.93
C HIS A 134 12.83 -4.75 14.74
N VAL A 135 12.15 -3.64 14.82
CA VAL A 135 12.26 -2.57 13.82
C VAL A 135 13.54 -1.77 14.07
N VAL A 136 14.33 -1.57 13.02
CA VAL A 136 15.43 -0.61 12.98
C VAL A 136 14.96 0.59 12.18
N PRO A 137 14.47 1.66 12.82
CA PRO A 137 13.80 2.76 12.12
C PRO A 137 14.81 3.68 11.45
N VAL A 138 14.45 4.14 10.23
CA VAL A 138 15.12 5.23 9.50
C VAL A 138 14.04 6.24 9.14
N ALA A 139 13.98 7.33 9.91
CA ALA A 139 12.97 8.36 9.72
C ALA A 139 13.14 9.08 8.38
N LEU A 140 12.06 9.17 7.62
CA LEU A 140 11.99 10.04 6.45
C LEU A 140 11.84 11.50 6.89
N GLU A 141 12.49 12.39 6.19
CA GLU A 141 12.46 13.82 6.47
C GLU A 141 11.67 14.56 5.39
N GLN A 142 10.82 15.48 5.81
CA GLN A 142 10.10 16.35 4.87
C GLN A 142 10.90 17.64 4.67
N ARG A 143 11.22 17.95 3.41
CA ARG A 143 11.91 19.18 3.00
C ARG A 143 11.18 19.78 1.80
N ASN A 144 10.72 21.02 1.91
CA ASN A 144 10.00 21.74 0.87
C ASN A 144 8.78 20.94 0.32
N GLY A 145 8.04 20.27 1.21
CA GLY A 145 6.88 19.46 0.83
C GLY A 145 7.19 18.08 0.24
N HIS A 146 8.47 17.73 0.09
CA HIS A 146 8.92 16.42 -0.42
C HIS A 146 9.56 15.56 0.66
N TRP A 147 9.38 14.26 0.55
CA TRP A 147 9.96 13.29 1.48
C TRP A 147 11.32 12.81 1.00
N HIS A 148 12.29 12.77 1.91
CA HIS A 148 13.68 12.38 1.65
C HIS A 148 14.14 11.32 2.64
N CYS A 149 14.97 10.40 2.16
CA CYS A 149 15.72 9.47 2.99
C CYS A 149 17.14 10.04 3.20
N ASP A 150 17.54 10.15 4.45
CA ASP A 150 18.94 10.43 4.79
C ASP A 150 19.75 9.14 4.57
N MET A 151 20.55 9.13 3.51
CA MET A 151 21.33 7.96 3.10
C MET A 151 22.46 7.61 4.05
N GLU A 152 22.93 8.55 4.88
CA GLU A 152 23.94 8.29 5.92
C GLU A 152 23.30 7.58 7.12
N LYS A 153 22.12 8.03 7.53
CA LYS A 153 21.33 7.34 8.57
C LYS A 153 20.93 5.94 8.14
N LEU A 154 20.55 5.77 6.86
CA LEU A 154 20.26 4.46 6.31
C LEU A 154 21.49 3.56 6.33
N ASP A 155 22.64 4.05 5.87
CA ASP A 155 23.89 3.28 5.86
C ASP A 155 24.28 2.83 7.28
N ALA A 156 24.18 3.74 8.26
CA ALA A 156 24.43 3.42 9.66
C ALA A 156 23.46 2.37 10.23
N ALA A 157 22.19 2.41 9.82
CA ALA A 157 21.20 1.42 10.22
C ALA A 157 21.48 0.05 9.59
N LEU A 158 21.84 0.01 8.31
CA LEU A 158 22.19 -1.22 7.58
C LEU A 158 23.49 -1.86 8.11
N ALA A 159 24.44 -1.04 8.59
CA ALA A 159 25.72 -1.49 9.14
C ALA A 159 25.62 -2.21 10.50
N ARG A 160 24.47 -2.15 11.17
CA ARG A 160 24.28 -2.82 12.46
C ARG A 160 24.34 -4.34 12.29
N PRO A 161 25.06 -5.07 13.17
CA PRO A 161 25.20 -6.52 13.05
C PRO A 161 23.88 -7.30 13.01
N GLU A 162 22.86 -6.79 13.71
CA GLU A 162 21.52 -7.36 13.75
C GLU A 162 20.67 -7.07 12.52
N SER A 163 20.99 -6.07 11.72
CA SER A 163 20.22 -5.70 10.53
C SER A 163 20.39 -6.73 9.42
N LYS A 164 19.32 -7.45 9.09
CA LYS A 164 19.34 -8.54 8.08
C LYS A 164 18.51 -8.21 6.86
N ILE A 165 17.48 -7.39 7.03
CA ILE A 165 16.49 -7.09 5.99
C ILE A 165 16.25 -5.59 5.96
N LEU A 166 16.17 -5.02 4.74
CA LEU A 166 15.51 -3.76 4.48
C LEU A 166 14.11 -4.07 3.94
N LEU A 167 13.06 -3.67 4.68
CA LEU A 167 11.69 -3.71 4.20
C LEU A 167 11.34 -2.37 3.57
N LEU A 168 11.37 -2.33 2.25
CA LEU A 168 11.11 -1.14 1.44
C LEU A 168 9.65 -1.08 1.02
N CYS A 169 8.98 0.05 1.23
CA CYS A 169 7.67 0.35 0.67
C CYS A 169 7.84 1.31 -0.52
N SER A 170 7.45 0.88 -1.73
CA SER A 170 7.70 1.64 -2.97
C SER A 170 6.55 1.48 -3.97
N PRO A 171 5.74 2.50 -4.22
CA PRO A 171 5.65 3.81 -3.55
C PRO A 171 5.34 3.70 -2.06
N HIS A 172 5.72 4.73 -1.31
CA HIS A 172 5.70 4.68 0.15
C HIS A 172 4.35 5.06 0.75
N ASN A 173 3.79 4.20 1.58
CA ASN A 173 2.63 4.48 2.44
C ASN A 173 3.14 4.65 3.89
N PRO A 174 2.83 5.76 4.59
CA PRO A 174 1.74 6.70 4.29
C PRO A 174 2.14 7.94 3.49
N THR A 175 3.42 8.23 3.28
CA THR A 175 3.91 9.54 2.81
C THR A 175 3.60 9.86 1.34
N GLY A 176 3.27 8.84 0.52
CA GLY A 176 3.08 9.02 -0.91
C GLY A 176 4.38 9.28 -1.70
N LYS A 177 5.56 9.09 -1.05
CA LYS A 177 6.85 9.25 -1.73
C LYS A 177 7.01 8.24 -2.85
N VAL A 178 7.46 8.73 -4.01
CA VAL A 178 7.99 7.91 -5.10
C VAL A 178 9.51 8.01 -5.07
N TRP A 179 10.18 6.87 -5.05
CA TRP A 179 11.64 6.80 -4.98
C TRP A 179 12.26 7.08 -6.34
N THR A 180 13.30 7.90 -6.39
CA THR A 180 14.05 8.11 -7.64
C THR A 180 14.97 6.93 -7.94
N ARG A 181 15.43 6.83 -9.19
CA ARG A 181 16.40 5.80 -9.57
C ARG A 181 17.67 5.88 -8.73
N GLU A 182 18.17 7.09 -8.55
CA GLU A 182 19.40 7.37 -7.78
C GLU A 182 19.26 6.94 -6.32
N GLU A 183 18.09 7.21 -5.71
CA GLU A 183 17.79 6.76 -4.34
C GLU A 183 17.76 5.23 -4.24
N LEU A 184 17.07 4.57 -5.20
CA LEU A 184 16.96 3.11 -5.22
C LEU A 184 18.32 2.44 -5.46
N GLU A 185 19.11 2.94 -6.40
CA GLU A 185 20.47 2.44 -6.68
C GLU A 185 21.39 2.64 -5.48
N ALA A 186 21.31 3.81 -4.83
CA ALA A 186 22.08 4.09 -3.62
C ALA A 186 21.69 3.17 -2.44
N MET A 187 20.41 2.82 -2.31
CA MET A 187 19.96 1.83 -1.32
C MET A 187 20.46 0.43 -1.66
N ALA A 188 20.36 0.02 -2.93
CA ALA A 188 20.82 -1.30 -3.39
C ALA A 188 22.32 -1.50 -3.13
N GLU A 189 23.15 -0.49 -3.44
CA GLU A 189 24.60 -0.52 -3.19
C GLU A 189 24.90 -0.68 -1.68
N ARG A 190 24.20 0.05 -0.81
CA ARG A 190 24.41 -0.02 0.64
C ARG A 190 23.95 -1.38 1.20
N CYS A 191 22.80 -1.87 0.77
CA CYS A 191 22.33 -3.21 1.17
C CYS A 191 23.33 -4.30 0.77
N GLN A 192 23.87 -4.25 -0.45
CA GLN A 192 24.88 -5.18 -0.91
C GLN A 192 26.17 -5.08 -0.09
N ARG A 193 26.65 -3.86 0.20
CA ARG A 193 27.85 -3.62 1.02
C ARG A 193 27.75 -4.24 2.41
N HIS A 194 26.59 -4.15 3.04
CA HIS A 194 26.34 -4.66 4.40
C HIS A 194 25.76 -6.08 4.44
N GLY A 195 25.55 -6.72 3.29
CA GLY A 195 24.95 -8.07 3.22
C GLY A 195 23.49 -8.13 3.69
N VAL A 196 22.77 -7.02 3.58
CA VAL A 196 21.34 -6.89 3.94
C VAL A 196 20.48 -7.25 2.74
N ARG A 197 19.48 -8.12 2.92
CA ARG A 197 18.52 -8.50 1.90
C ARG A 197 17.38 -7.49 1.82
N VAL A 198 16.80 -7.32 0.63
CA VAL A 198 15.70 -6.37 0.42
C VAL A 198 14.38 -7.08 0.14
N ILE A 199 13.35 -6.72 0.89
CA ILE A 199 11.96 -7.05 0.57
C ILE A 199 11.29 -5.74 0.13
N SER A 200 10.94 -5.64 -1.16
CA SER A 200 10.23 -4.48 -1.69
C SER A 200 8.72 -4.75 -1.76
N ASP A 201 7.94 -4.05 -0.95
CA ASP A 201 6.48 -4.03 -1.07
C ASP A 201 6.09 -2.95 -2.07
N GLU A 202 5.63 -3.39 -3.24
CA GLU A 202 5.27 -2.52 -4.37
C GLU A 202 3.76 -2.53 -4.67
N ILE A 203 2.93 -2.79 -3.67
CA ILE A 203 1.47 -2.92 -3.85
C ILE A 203 0.82 -1.64 -4.41
N HIS A 204 1.45 -0.48 -4.25
CA HIS A 204 0.99 0.81 -4.76
C HIS A 204 1.62 1.21 -6.11
N MET A 205 2.35 0.34 -6.78
CA MET A 205 3.15 0.64 -7.96
C MET A 205 2.38 1.31 -9.11
N ASP A 206 1.11 1.01 -9.28
CA ASP A 206 0.25 1.59 -10.32
C ASP A 206 -0.36 2.95 -9.94
N MET A 207 -0.28 3.35 -8.66
CA MET A 207 -0.91 4.55 -8.12
C MET A 207 0.07 5.73 -8.03
N VAL A 208 0.74 6.02 -9.13
CA VAL A 208 1.70 7.12 -9.28
C VAL A 208 1.17 8.12 -10.30
N TRP A 209 1.20 9.41 -9.99
CA TRP A 209 0.71 10.51 -10.84
C TRP A 209 1.60 11.75 -10.86
N GLY A 210 2.73 11.72 -10.19
CA GLY A 210 3.79 12.72 -10.33
C GLY A 210 4.59 12.55 -11.63
N GLU A 211 5.58 13.40 -11.81
CA GLU A 211 6.53 13.30 -12.95
C GLU A 211 7.48 12.11 -12.82
N GLN A 212 7.79 11.72 -11.59
CA GLN A 212 8.63 10.58 -11.27
C GLN A 212 7.84 9.27 -11.48
N PRO A 213 8.22 8.41 -12.43
CA PRO A 213 7.58 7.11 -12.60
C PRO A 213 7.97 6.15 -11.46
N HIS A 214 7.10 5.17 -11.19
CA HIS A 214 7.51 4.04 -10.36
C HIS A 214 8.58 3.21 -11.07
N ILE A 215 9.61 2.84 -10.32
CA ILE A 215 10.70 1.97 -10.80
C ILE A 215 10.68 0.71 -9.94
N PRO A 216 10.33 -0.46 -10.51
CA PRO A 216 10.39 -1.72 -9.79
C PRO A 216 11.81 -2.02 -9.28
N TRP A 217 11.90 -2.57 -8.07
CA TRP A 217 13.20 -2.90 -7.45
C TRP A 217 14.05 -3.84 -8.32
N SER A 218 13.41 -4.73 -9.06
CA SER A 218 14.05 -5.61 -10.03
C SER A 218 14.86 -4.89 -11.12
N ASN A 219 14.62 -3.60 -11.33
CA ASN A 219 15.36 -2.79 -12.32
C ASN A 219 16.62 -2.13 -11.76
N VAL A 220 16.87 -2.25 -10.45
CA VAL A 220 18.01 -1.58 -9.80
C VAL A 220 18.93 -2.53 -9.04
N ALA A 221 18.43 -3.65 -8.56
CA ALA A 221 19.19 -4.63 -7.79
C ALA A 221 19.39 -5.93 -8.57
N ARG A 222 20.53 -6.59 -8.37
CA ARG A 222 20.88 -7.86 -9.02
C ARG A 222 20.61 -9.07 -8.15
N ASP A 223 20.96 -8.98 -6.87
CA ASP A 223 21.01 -10.12 -5.96
C ASP A 223 20.28 -9.82 -4.64
N ASN A 224 19.87 -10.87 -3.92
CA ASN A 224 19.40 -10.80 -2.53
C ASN A 224 18.14 -9.94 -2.32
N TRP A 225 17.17 -10.06 -3.22
CA TRP A 225 15.94 -9.30 -3.12
C TRP A 225 14.69 -10.13 -3.42
N ALA A 226 13.58 -9.62 -2.92
CA ALA A 226 12.24 -10.00 -3.33
C ALA A 226 11.39 -8.74 -3.55
N LEU A 227 10.48 -8.83 -4.50
CA LEU A 227 9.48 -7.80 -4.81
C LEU A 227 8.11 -8.44 -4.72
N PHE A 228 7.20 -7.85 -3.94
CA PHE A 228 5.83 -8.33 -3.79
C PHE A 228 4.82 -7.26 -4.14
N THR A 229 3.74 -7.65 -4.79
CA THR A 229 2.67 -6.77 -5.21
C THR A 229 1.34 -7.51 -5.38
N SER A 230 0.30 -6.78 -5.70
CA SER A 230 -1.04 -7.31 -6.00
C SER A 230 -1.85 -6.28 -6.77
N GLY A 231 -2.75 -6.73 -7.63
CA GLY A 231 -3.77 -5.86 -8.23
C GLY A 231 -4.83 -5.35 -7.24
N SER A 232 -4.78 -5.78 -5.98
CA SER A 232 -5.83 -5.49 -4.99
C SER A 232 -6.03 -4.01 -4.70
N LYS A 233 -4.96 -3.20 -4.71
CA LYS A 233 -5.05 -1.74 -4.51
C LYS A 233 -5.42 -1.03 -5.81
N SER A 234 -4.79 -1.41 -6.91
CA SER A 234 -5.02 -0.79 -8.22
C SER A 234 -6.46 -0.98 -8.73
N PHE A 235 -7.04 -2.12 -8.45
CA PHE A 235 -8.37 -2.50 -8.95
C PHE A 235 -9.44 -2.65 -7.86
N ASN A 236 -9.13 -2.27 -6.62
CA ASN A 236 -10.06 -2.34 -5.50
C ASN A 236 -10.67 -3.73 -5.27
N ILE A 237 -9.82 -4.76 -5.23
CA ILE A 237 -10.22 -6.17 -5.04
C ILE A 237 -9.52 -6.85 -3.84
N PRO A 238 -9.28 -6.16 -2.70
CA PRO A 238 -8.53 -6.78 -1.59
C PRO A 238 -9.25 -7.98 -0.96
N ALA A 239 -10.58 -8.05 -1.07
CA ALA A 239 -11.37 -9.17 -0.56
C ALA A 239 -11.14 -10.50 -1.33
N LEU A 240 -10.61 -10.44 -2.54
CA LEU A 240 -10.29 -11.63 -3.34
C LEU A 240 -8.93 -12.25 -3.00
N THR A 241 -8.37 -11.93 -1.87
CA THR A 241 -7.11 -12.45 -1.32
C THR A 241 -6.19 -13.12 -2.33
N GLY A 242 -5.21 -12.38 -2.83
CA GLY A 242 -4.21 -12.87 -3.78
C GLY A 242 -3.12 -11.84 -3.98
N ALA A 243 -1.89 -12.31 -3.93
CA ALA A 243 -0.70 -11.52 -4.18
C ALA A 243 0.32 -12.37 -4.94
N TYR A 244 1.28 -11.72 -5.51
CA TYR A 244 2.36 -12.38 -6.22
C TYR A 244 3.63 -11.51 -6.13
N GLY A 245 4.71 -12.07 -6.59
CA GLY A 245 5.95 -11.32 -6.71
C GLY A 245 7.08 -12.19 -7.18
N MET A 246 8.27 -11.66 -7.09
CA MET A 246 9.50 -12.30 -7.51
C MET A 246 10.41 -12.49 -6.30
N ILE A 247 11.02 -13.66 -6.20
CA ILE A 247 12.16 -13.91 -5.32
C ILE A 247 13.32 -14.24 -6.22
N GLU A 248 14.36 -13.40 -6.20
CA GLU A 248 15.49 -13.50 -7.12
C GLU A 248 16.26 -14.80 -6.88
N ASP A 249 16.67 -15.07 -5.64
CA ASP A 249 17.44 -16.25 -5.28
C ASP A 249 16.60 -17.54 -5.37
N ALA A 250 17.08 -18.52 -6.14
CA ALA A 250 16.37 -19.77 -6.41
C ALA A 250 16.16 -20.62 -5.13
N ASP A 251 17.15 -20.70 -4.26
CA ASP A 251 17.05 -21.47 -3.01
C ASP A 251 16.06 -20.84 -2.05
N SER A 252 16.06 -19.51 -1.94
CA SER A 252 15.07 -18.76 -1.17
C SER A 252 13.66 -18.96 -1.72
N ARG A 253 13.50 -18.96 -3.03
CA ARG A 253 12.23 -19.18 -3.71
C ARG A 253 11.68 -20.59 -3.43
N ASP A 254 12.52 -21.61 -3.57
CA ASP A 254 12.14 -22.99 -3.29
C ASP A 254 11.78 -23.19 -1.81
N THR A 255 12.53 -22.60 -0.90
CA THR A 255 12.23 -22.60 0.53
C THR A 255 10.89 -21.92 0.82
N TYR A 256 10.62 -20.78 0.18
CA TYR A 256 9.33 -20.07 0.28
C TYR A 256 8.17 -20.97 -0.20
N LEU A 257 8.28 -21.56 -1.38
CA LEU A 257 7.23 -22.41 -1.96
C LEU A 257 6.99 -23.69 -1.14
N ASN A 258 8.04 -24.27 -0.60
CA ASN A 258 7.92 -25.43 0.31
C ASN A 258 7.23 -25.07 1.63
N ALA A 259 7.52 -23.88 2.19
CA ALA A 259 6.84 -23.38 3.37
C ALA A 259 5.36 -23.07 3.10
N LEU A 260 5.06 -22.39 1.99
CA LEU A 260 3.70 -22.09 1.56
C LEU A 260 2.84 -23.35 1.46
N LYS A 261 3.38 -24.42 0.87
CA LYS A 261 2.68 -25.69 0.69
C LYS A 261 2.69 -26.55 1.95
N GLY A 262 3.86 -26.81 2.49
CA GLY A 262 4.04 -27.85 3.51
C GLY A 262 3.75 -27.38 4.93
N ARG A 263 4.21 -26.18 5.30
CA ARG A 263 4.00 -25.63 6.63
C ARG A 263 2.64 -24.94 6.77
N ASP A 264 2.26 -24.14 5.77
CA ASP A 264 1.12 -23.23 5.89
C ASP A 264 -0.13 -23.72 5.13
N GLY A 265 -0.01 -24.74 4.26
CA GLY A 265 -1.14 -25.36 3.56
C GLY A 265 -1.82 -24.44 2.52
N LEU A 266 -1.12 -23.46 1.99
CA LEU A 266 -1.67 -22.38 1.14
C LEU A 266 -1.25 -22.50 -0.33
N SER A 267 -0.96 -23.69 -0.82
CA SER A 267 -0.47 -23.91 -2.18
C SER A 267 -1.52 -23.73 -3.29
N SER A 268 -2.81 -23.78 -2.93
CA SER A 268 -3.91 -23.60 -3.89
C SER A 268 -4.50 -22.21 -3.72
N PRO A 269 -4.37 -21.34 -4.74
CA PRO A 269 -4.94 -20.00 -4.71
C PRO A 269 -6.47 -20.05 -4.82
N ALA A 270 -7.11 -18.98 -4.36
CA ALA A 270 -8.52 -18.75 -4.67
C ALA A 270 -8.67 -18.52 -6.18
N VAL A 271 -9.45 -19.36 -6.87
CA VAL A 271 -9.63 -19.27 -8.33
C VAL A 271 -10.17 -17.90 -8.76
N LEU A 272 -11.03 -17.30 -7.96
CA LEU A 272 -11.60 -15.97 -8.25
C LEU A 272 -10.53 -14.87 -8.17
N ALA A 273 -9.53 -15.03 -7.30
CA ALA A 273 -8.40 -14.11 -7.26
C ALA A 273 -7.56 -14.18 -8.55
N LEU A 274 -7.26 -15.37 -9.04
CA LEU A 274 -6.56 -15.54 -10.32
C LEU A 274 -7.36 -14.95 -11.47
N THR A 275 -8.65 -15.27 -11.55
CA THR A 275 -9.56 -14.76 -12.59
C THR A 275 -9.58 -13.23 -12.60
N ALA A 276 -9.71 -12.62 -11.42
CA ALA A 276 -9.73 -11.17 -11.29
C ALA A 276 -8.41 -10.51 -11.71
N HIS A 277 -7.25 -11.05 -11.31
CA HIS A 277 -5.96 -10.50 -11.69
C HIS A 277 -5.68 -10.63 -13.20
N ILE A 278 -6.03 -11.77 -13.81
CA ILE A 278 -5.90 -11.94 -15.25
C ILE A 278 -6.76 -10.90 -15.99
N ALA A 279 -8.03 -10.78 -15.66
CA ALA A 279 -8.92 -9.80 -16.27
C ALA A 279 -8.48 -8.35 -16.05
N ALA A 280 -8.00 -8.04 -14.84
CA ALA A 280 -7.47 -6.73 -14.49
C ALA A 280 -6.29 -6.33 -15.39
N TYR A 281 -5.31 -7.21 -15.50
CA TYR A 281 -4.08 -6.92 -16.23
C TYR A 281 -4.21 -6.99 -17.74
N GLU A 282 -5.11 -7.83 -18.26
CA GLU A 282 -5.33 -7.90 -19.69
C GLU A 282 -6.28 -6.83 -20.22
N GLN A 283 -7.28 -6.41 -19.45
CA GLN A 283 -8.36 -5.56 -19.93
C GLN A 283 -8.66 -4.34 -19.07
N GLY A 284 -8.14 -4.27 -17.84
CA GLY A 284 -8.50 -3.24 -16.85
C GLY A 284 -7.74 -1.92 -16.98
N GLU A 285 -6.75 -1.81 -17.85
CA GLU A 285 -5.88 -0.64 -17.98
C GLU A 285 -6.66 0.67 -18.25
N PRO A 286 -7.65 0.74 -19.15
CA PRO A 286 -8.42 1.96 -19.39
C PRO A 286 -9.24 2.40 -18.15
N TRP A 287 -9.76 1.44 -17.38
CA TRP A 287 -10.47 1.74 -16.13
C TRP A 287 -9.51 2.29 -15.08
N LEU A 288 -8.34 1.67 -14.93
CA LEU A 288 -7.31 2.11 -13.99
C LEU A 288 -6.82 3.53 -14.31
N ASP A 289 -6.59 3.85 -15.58
CA ASP A 289 -6.15 5.19 -15.98
C ASP A 289 -7.23 6.25 -15.70
N ALA A 290 -8.49 5.93 -15.94
CA ALA A 290 -9.60 6.80 -15.57
C ALA A 290 -9.72 6.99 -14.04
N LEU A 291 -9.55 5.91 -13.27
CA LEU A 291 -9.53 5.96 -11.80
C LEU A 291 -8.37 6.83 -11.30
N ARG A 292 -7.17 6.64 -11.83
CA ARG A 292 -5.98 7.42 -11.45
C ARG A 292 -6.19 8.93 -11.68
N ALA A 293 -6.81 9.30 -12.78
CA ALA A 293 -7.15 10.70 -13.05
C ALA A 293 -8.13 11.23 -12.00
N TYR A 294 -9.18 10.48 -11.69
CA TYR A 294 -10.17 10.85 -10.68
C TYR A 294 -9.56 10.99 -9.27
N LEU A 295 -8.72 10.05 -8.88
CA LEU A 295 -8.04 10.07 -7.58
C LEU A 295 -7.08 11.25 -7.45
N ARG A 296 -6.32 11.56 -8.50
CA ARG A 296 -5.46 12.75 -8.55
C ARG A 296 -6.26 14.03 -8.38
N ASP A 297 -7.41 14.12 -9.03
CA ASP A 297 -8.28 15.29 -8.91
C ASP A 297 -8.93 15.37 -7.50
N ASN A 298 -9.20 14.23 -6.86
CA ASN A 298 -9.60 14.21 -5.46
C ASN A 298 -8.49 14.72 -4.53
N LEU A 299 -7.25 14.32 -4.75
CA LEU A 299 -6.11 14.80 -3.96
C LEU A 299 -5.84 16.30 -4.17
N ARG A 300 -6.02 16.80 -5.40
CA ARG A 300 -5.97 18.25 -5.68
C ARG A 300 -7.05 19.01 -4.91
N TYR A 301 -8.28 18.50 -4.94
CA TYR A 301 -9.38 19.10 -4.17
C TYR A 301 -9.05 19.17 -2.67
N ILE A 302 -8.46 18.12 -2.10
CA ILE A 302 -8.01 18.15 -0.69
C ILE A 302 -6.98 19.26 -0.49
N ALA A 303 -5.96 19.33 -1.37
CA ALA A 303 -4.89 20.31 -1.25
C ALA A 303 -5.42 21.75 -1.36
N ASP A 304 -6.20 22.03 -2.40
CA ASP A 304 -6.77 23.36 -2.63
C ASP A 304 -7.65 23.79 -1.44
N THR A 305 -8.58 22.93 -1.03
CA THR A 305 -9.53 23.24 0.05
C THR A 305 -8.85 23.43 1.41
N LEU A 306 -7.86 22.60 1.74
CA LEU A 306 -7.11 22.73 3.00
C LEU A 306 -6.21 23.97 2.99
N ASN A 307 -5.53 24.24 1.89
CA ASN A 307 -4.64 25.40 1.78
C ASN A 307 -5.42 26.72 1.74
N ASP A 308 -6.64 26.72 1.18
CA ASP A 308 -7.54 27.88 1.25
C ASP A 308 -8.02 28.11 2.69
N ALA A 309 -8.32 27.05 3.44
CA ALA A 309 -8.77 27.17 4.82
C ALA A 309 -7.65 27.50 5.82
N PHE A 310 -6.44 27.01 5.54
CA PHE A 310 -5.23 27.15 6.36
C PHE A 310 -4.00 27.34 5.45
N PRO A 311 -3.75 28.56 4.96
CA PRO A 311 -2.66 28.84 4.00
C PRO A 311 -1.28 28.44 4.50
N GLU A 312 -1.07 28.44 5.82
CA GLU A 312 0.17 28.02 6.45
C GLU A 312 0.51 26.54 6.26
N LEU A 313 -0.46 25.68 5.95
CA LEU A 313 -0.22 24.25 5.68
C LEU A 313 0.64 24.08 4.42
N ASN A 314 0.32 24.82 3.37
CA ASN A 314 0.97 24.67 2.07
C ASN A 314 1.17 23.20 1.68
N TRP A 315 0.12 22.38 1.94
CA TRP A 315 0.18 20.93 1.74
C TRP A 315 0.20 20.60 0.25
N PRO A 316 1.23 19.90 -0.24
CA PRO A 316 1.32 19.54 -1.65
C PRO A 316 0.50 18.29 -1.95
N VAL A 317 0.04 18.16 -3.18
CA VAL A 317 -0.51 16.90 -3.70
C VAL A 317 0.59 15.84 -3.67
N PRO A 318 0.37 14.66 -3.04
CA PRO A 318 1.38 13.60 -3.01
C PRO A 318 1.65 13.04 -4.41
N GLN A 319 2.85 12.51 -4.62
CA GLN A 319 3.27 11.93 -5.90
C GLN A 319 2.59 10.59 -6.20
N SER A 320 2.11 9.91 -5.20
CA SER A 320 1.50 8.58 -5.31
C SER A 320 0.50 8.31 -4.19
N THR A 321 -0.20 7.21 -4.30
CA THR A 321 -1.23 6.68 -3.42
C THR A 321 -2.47 7.58 -3.33
N TYR A 322 -3.61 7.01 -3.04
CA TYR A 322 -4.86 7.77 -2.78
C TYR A 322 -5.05 8.04 -1.27
N LEU A 323 -3.95 7.98 -0.52
CA LEU A 323 -3.92 8.17 0.93
C LEU A 323 -3.28 9.52 1.22
N ALA A 324 -4.10 10.53 1.47
CA ALA A 324 -3.61 11.87 1.78
C ALA A 324 -2.97 11.89 3.18
N TRP A 325 -1.66 12.03 3.24
CA TRP A 325 -0.87 12.17 4.45
C TRP A 325 -0.65 13.65 4.75
N ILE A 326 -1.45 14.18 5.67
CA ILE A 326 -1.57 15.62 5.90
C ILE A 326 -0.83 16.00 7.16
N ASP A 327 0.18 16.88 7.01
CA ASP A 327 0.97 17.44 8.10
C ASP A 327 0.22 18.61 8.75
N LEU A 328 -0.23 18.42 10.00
CA LEU A 328 -0.94 19.44 10.78
C LEU A 328 -0.05 20.08 11.86
N ARG A 329 1.23 19.74 11.94
CA ARG A 329 2.12 20.19 13.02
C ARG A 329 2.25 21.72 13.09
N ILE A 330 2.23 22.40 11.94
CA ILE A 330 2.28 23.86 11.88
C ILE A 330 1.06 24.52 12.52
N LEU A 331 -0.07 23.82 12.58
CA LEU A 331 -1.30 24.28 13.19
C LEU A 331 -1.31 24.11 14.71
N ASN A 332 -0.36 23.37 15.27
CA ASN A 332 -0.18 23.09 16.68
C ASN A 332 -1.47 22.50 17.33
N VAL A 333 -2.11 21.55 16.63
CA VAL A 333 -3.34 20.88 17.07
C VAL A 333 -2.98 19.62 17.83
N ASP A 334 -3.60 19.38 18.98
CA ASP A 334 -3.44 18.13 19.73
C ASP A 334 -4.13 16.97 19.01
N ASP A 335 -3.41 15.86 18.80
CA ASP A 335 -3.91 14.68 18.06
C ASP A 335 -5.17 14.09 18.69
N ASN A 336 -5.26 14.02 20.03
CA ASN A 336 -6.40 13.42 20.70
C ASN A 336 -7.61 14.35 20.67
N ALA A 337 -7.39 15.67 20.85
CA ALA A 337 -8.45 16.67 20.75
C ALA A 337 -9.05 16.66 19.32
N LEU A 338 -8.19 16.59 18.29
CA LEU A 338 -8.65 16.50 16.90
C LEU A 338 -9.45 15.21 16.65
N GLN A 339 -8.96 14.04 17.08
CA GLN A 339 -9.70 12.78 16.93
C GLN A 339 -11.06 12.83 17.65
N ASN A 340 -11.11 13.40 18.85
CA ASN A 340 -12.37 13.58 19.57
C ASN A 340 -13.34 14.51 18.81
N ALA A 341 -12.88 15.62 18.27
CA ALA A 341 -13.71 16.53 17.47
C ALA A 341 -14.24 15.83 16.19
N LEU A 342 -13.38 15.13 15.46
CA LEU A 342 -13.78 14.36 14.27
C LEU A 342 -14.88 13.34 14.60
N ILE A 343 -14.72 12.56 15.67
CA ILE A 343 -15.63 11.48 16.03
C ILE A 343 -16.94 12.04 16.63
N GLN A 344 -16.84 12.96 17.59
CA GLN A 344 -18.00 13.39 18.38
C GLN A 344 -18.81 14.49 17.69
N GLN A 345 -18.14 15.44 17.05
CA GLN A 345 -18.78 16.62 16.46
C GLN A 345 -19.09 16.40 14.98
N GLU A 346 -18.09 15.98 14.19
CA GLU A 346 -18.20 15.89 12.74
C GLU A 346 -18.70 14.51 12.25
N LYS A 347 -18.69 13.48 13.09
CA LYS A 347 -19.08 12.11 12.75
C LYS A 347 -18.24 11.51 11.61
N ILE A 348 -16.94 11.74 11.65
CA ILE A 348 -15.99 11.32 10.61
C ILE A 348 -14.87 10.51 11.23
N ALA A 349 -14.50 9.41 10.56
CA ALA A 349 -13.35 8.59 10.93
C ALA A 349 -12.19 8.82 9.94
N ILE A 350 -11.13 9.46 10.41
CA ILE A 350 -9.86 9.65 9.70
C ILE A 350 -8.76 9.02 10.55
N MET A 351 -7.81 8.34 9.91
CA MET A 351 -6.72 7.68 10.64
C MET A 351 -5.78 8.70 11.28
N PRO A 352 -5.54 8.61 12.61
CA PRO A 352 -4.53 9.43 13.25
C PRO A 352 -3.13 8.98 12.82
N GLY A 353 -2.23 9.95 12.65
CA GLY A 353 -0.91 9.68 12.10
C GLY A 353 -0.03 8.83 13.02
N PHE A 354 -0.18 8.89 14.33
CA PHE A 354 0.57 8.06 15.28
C PHE A 354 0.31 6.55 15.11
N THR A 355 -0.71 6.13 14.36
CA THR A 355 -0.92 4.74 13.96
C THR A 355 0.25 4.19 13.12
N TYR A 356 1.00 5.09 12.47
CA TYR A 356 2.08 4.76 11.53
C TYR A 356 3.49 4.92 12.13
N GLY A 357 3.57 5.06 13.45
CA GLY A 357 4.79 5.29 14.21
C GLY A 357 4.82 6.67 14.88
N ASP A 358 5.79 6.87 15.76
CA ASP A 358 5.90 8.12 16.53
C ASP A 358 6.13 9.35 15.62
N GLU A 359 6.80 9.19 14.49
CA GLU A 359 7.00 10.25 13.49
C GLU A 359 5.69 10.70 12.81
N GLY A 360 4.62 9.91 12.96
CA GLY A 360 3.28 10.27 12.48
C GLY A 360 2.49 11.20 13.40
N ARG A 361 3.02 11.57 14.57
CA ARG A 361 2.34 12.53 15.46
C ARG A 361 2.19 13.89 14.80
N GLY A 362 0.99 14.47 14.95
CA GLY A 362 0.62 15.72 14.28
C GLY A 362 0.25 15.55 12.81
N PHE A 363 0.10 14.31 12.34
CA PHE A 363 -0.41 13.99 11.00
C PHE A 363 -1.77 13.30 11.06
N VAL A 364 -2.49 13.35 9.95
CA VAL A 364 -3.64 12.49 9.70
C VAL A 364 -3.52 11.85 8.32
N ARG A 365 -4.10 10.62 8.16
CA ARG A 365 -4.17 9.96 6.85
C ARG A 365 -5.62 9.81 6.42
N LEU A 366 -6.01 10.56 5.38
CA LEU A 366 -7.35 10.55 4.80
C LEU A 366 -7.33 9.75 3.49
N ASN A 367 -8.19 8.72 3.39
CA ASN A 367 -8.37 7.95 2.16
C ASN A 367 -9.23 8.74 1.16
N ALA A 368 -8.64 9.15 0.03
CA ALA A 368 -9.30 9.88 -1.06
C ALA A 368 -10.01 8.96 -2.08
N GLY A 369 -9.99 7.64 -1.89
CA GLY A 369 -10.57 6.62 -2.75
C GLY A 369 -12.08 6.51 -2.62
N CYS A 370 -12.79 7.60 -2.84
CA CYS A 370 -14.25 7.68 -2.72
C CYS A 370 -14.83 8.72 -3.69
N PRO A 371 -16.16 8.69 -3.95
CA PRO A 371 -16.82 9.73 -4.73
C PRO A 371 -16.61 11.13 -4.15
N ARG A 372 -16.51 12.13 -5.01
CA ARG A 372 -16.26 13.54 -4.64
C ARG A 372 -17.25 14.05 -3.58
N SER A 373 -18.52 13.70 -3.70
CA SER A 373 -19.57 14.12 -2.75
C SER A 373 -19.34 13.60 -1.32
N LYS A 374 -18.72 12.42 -1.18
CA LYS A 374 -18.28 11.90 0.13
C LYS A 374 -17.02 12.62 0.60
N LEU A 375 -16.05 12.80 -0.29
CA LEU A 375 -14.78 13.46 0.02
C LEU A 375 -14.98 14.88 0.53
N GLU A 376 -15.88 15.64 -0.07
CA GLU A 376 -16.25 17.01 0.36
C GLU A 376 -16.71 17.05 1.82
N LYS A 377 -17.52 16.08 2.23
CA LYS A 377 -17.94 15.95 3.65
C LYS A 377 -16.74 15.68 4.56
N GLY A 378 -15.85 14.79 4.16
CA GLY A 378 -14.65 14.44 4.93
C GLY A 378 -13.70 15.63 5.10
N VAL A 379 -13.43 16.36 4.01
CA VAL A 379 -12.52 17.51 4.06
C VAL A 379 -13.12 18.67 4.86
N ASN A 380 -14.40 18.98 4.65
CA ASN A 380 -15.09 20.03 5.42
C ASN A 380 -15.14 19.68 6.92
N GLY A 381 -15.43 18.43 7.26
CA GLY A 381 -15.41 18.00 8.66
C GLY A 381 -14.00 18.05 9.27
N LEU A 382 -12.96 17.70 8.52
CA LEU A 382 -11.59 17.88 8.99
C LEU A 382 -11.27 19.35 9.29
N ILE A 383 -11.68 20.27 8.40
CA ILE A 383 -11.50 21.72 8.59
C ILE A 383 -12.24 22.21 9.84
N ASN A 384 -13.50 21.79 10.01
CA ASN A 384 -14.31 22.18 11.17
C ASN A 384 -13.71 21.65 12.48
N ALA A 385 -13.30 20.38 12.50
CA ALA A 385 -12.65 19.77 13.65
C ALA A 385 -11.35 20.51 14.02
N ILE A 386 -10.51 20.84 13.05
CA ILE A 386 -9.28 21.63 13.30
C ILE A 386 -9.64 22.99 13.91
N ARG A 387 -10.62 23.72 13.35
CA ARG A 387 -11.05 25.03 13.87
C ARG A 387 -11.61 24.97 15.28
N SER A 388 -12.25 23.85 15.66
CA SER A 388 -12.85 23.68 16.98
C SER A 388 -11.83 23.41 18.09
N VAL A 389 -10.63 22.94 17.76
CA VAL A 389 -9.59 22.55 18.71
C VAL A 389 -8.32 23.41 18.64
N ARG A 390 -8.28 24.39 17.70
CA ARG A 390 -7.24 25.37 17.57
C ARG A 390 -7.57 26.65 18.34
#